data_761d0f9512f4fc9b8ed8ad06ef98b990
#
_entry.id   761d0f9512f4fc9b8ed8ad06ef98b990
#
_cell.length_a   1.000
_cell.length_b   1.000
_cell.length_c   1.000
_cell.angle_alpha   90.00
_cell.angle_beta   90.00
_cell.angle_gamma   90.00
#
_symmetry.space_group_name_H-M   'P 1'
#
loop_
_entity.id
_entity.type
_entity.pdbx_description
1 polymer ?
#
loop_
_entity_poly.entity_id
_entity_poly.type
_entity_poly.pdbx_seq_one_letter_code
_entity_poly.pdbx_strand_id
1 'polypeptide(L)'
;MAQMRDLPPIAGAIIWARQIENQLLTYMKRVEDVLGKGWELYAEGQKLQAESTAFVRKLDTRPVFDAWLQDINRRGMGVNGRLFEIVRLRGGGYQLAVNFDPQIITLFKEVRNLLWLGYQVPHGITNMAKDAKRVYPHAVSLMETVRMYGQTLDLVENNKDIEWLVAEYRNESQRMVSRGKQLKVCRAQR
;
A
#
# COMPACT_ATOMS: atom_id res chain seq x y z
N MET A 1 -8.76 -1.83 16.62
CA MET A 1 -7.65 -2.44 15.84
C MET A 1 -8.04 -2.98 14.45
N ALA A 2 -9.29 -3.26 14.15
CA ALA A 2 -9.72 -3.77 12.84
C ALA A 2 -9.63 -2.75 11.68
N GLN A 3 -9.67 -1.47 11.95
CA GLN A 3 -9.68 -0.40 10.93
C GLN A 3 -8.30 -0.07 10.31
N MET A 4 -7.20 -0.57 10.88
CA MET A 4 -5.85 -0.30 10.35
C MET A 4 -5.46 -1.16 9.14
N ARG A 5 -6.17 -2.28 8.88
CA ARG A 5 -5.82 -3.22 7.80
C ARG A 5 -6.00 -2.66 6.40
N ASP A 6 -6.85 -1.64 6.24
CA ASP A 6 -7.16 -1.03 4.93
C ASP A 6 -6.43 0.30 4.68
N LEU A 7 -5.60 0.74 5.63
CA LEU A 7 -4.82 1.95 5.46
C LEU A 7 -3.59 1.68 4.58
N PRO A 8 -3.28 2.59 3.68
CA PRO A 8 -2.06 2.51 2.90
C PRO A 8 -0.84 2.69 3.80
N PRO A 9 0.34 2.12 3.45
CA PRO A 9 1.44 1.93 4.38
C PRO A 9 1.99 3.21 4.99
N ILE A 10 2.14 4.29 4.20
CA ILE A 10 2.73 5.54 4.69
C ILE A 10 1.75 6.30 5.57
N ALA A 11 0.53 6.54 5.09
CA ALA A 11 -0.49 7.19 5.89
C ALA A 11 -0.84 6.38 7.14
N GLY A 12 -0.83 5.04 7.05
CA GLY A 12 -1.02 4.15 8.19
C GLY A 12 0.07 4.29 9.24
N ALA A 13 1.34 4.36 8.84
CA ALA A 13 2.47 4.59 9.75
C ALA A 13 2.38 5.95 10.45
N ILE A 14 2.00 6.99 9.71
CA ILE A 14 1.81 8.34 10.27
C ILE A 14 0.65 8.38 11.27
N ILE A 15 -0.49 7.76 10.93
CA ILE A 15 -1.65 7.69 11.83
C ILE A 15 -1.27 6.93 13.10
N TRP A 16 -0.56 5.81 12.98
CA TRP A 16 -0.11 5.02 14.11
C TRP A 16 0.83 5.82 15.03
N ALA A 17 1.82 6.52 14.46
CA ALA A 17 2.74 7.36 15.22
C ALA A 17 1.98 8.46 15.99
N ARG A 18 1.04 9.16 15.35
CA ARG A 18 0.20 10.17 16.00
C ARG A 18 -0.71 9.60 17.08
N GLN A 19 -1.20 8.39 16.93
CA GLN A 19 -1.99 7.74 17.97
C GLN A 19 -1.15 7.44 19.20
N ILE A 20 0.09 6.95 19.04
CA ILE A 20 1.00 6.72 20.16
C ILE A 20 1.37 8.04 20.84
N GLU A 21 1.69 9.08 20.08
CA GLU A 21 1.95 10.41 20.60
C GLU A 21 0.79 10.93 21.45
N ASN A 22 -0.44 10.86 20.94
CA ASN A 22 -1.63 11.28 21.67
C ASN A 22 -1.88 10.44 22.94
N GLN A 23 -1.62 9.14 22.90
CA GLN A 23 -1.71 8.28 24.07
C GLN A 23 -0.68 8.69 25.14
N LEU A 24 0.57 8.91 24.73
CA LEU A 24 1.62 9.37 25.64
C LEU A 24 1.27 10.71 26.28
N LEU A 25 0.84 11.68 25.50
CA LEU A 25 0.38 12.99 26.01
C LEU A 25 -0.79 12.84 26.97
N THR A 26 -1.72 11.93 26.70
CA THR A 26 -2.82 11.63 27.63
C THR A 26 -2.33 11.04 28.95
N TYR A 27 -1.33 10.15 28.91
CA TYR A 27 -0.73 9.62 30.15
C TYR A 27 0.04 10.69 30.91
N MET A 28 0.81 11.53 30.21
CA MET A 28 1.52 12.65 30.89
C MET A 28 0.56 13.61 31.57
N LYS A 29 -0.58 13.93 30.92
CA LYS A 29 -1.63 14.74 31.52
C LYS A 29 -2.22 14.08 32.79
N ARG A 30 -2.46 12.76 32.75
CA ARG A 30 -2.94 12.03 33.94
C ARG A 30 -1.92 12.07 35.13
N VAL A 31 -0.62 12.04 34.83
CA VAL A 31 0.41 12.21 35.83
C VAL A 31 0.28 13.58 36.48
N GLU A 32 0.11 14.65 35.70
CA GLU A 32 -0.11 16.00 36.20
C GLU A 32 -1.42 16.11 37.00
N ASP A 33 -2.50 15.50 36.57
CA ASP A 33 -3.81 15.50 37.23
C ASP A 33 -3.72 14.81 38.64
N VAL A 34 -2.89 13.76 38.78
CA VAL A 34 -2.74 13.00 40.02
C VAL A 34 -1.73 13.62 40.97
N LEU A 35 -0.58 14.06 40.47
CA LEU A 35 0.53 14.55 41.29
C LEU A 35 0.47 16.08 41.53
N GLY A 36 -0.39 16.78 40.79
CA GLY A 36 -0.51 18.23 40.86
C GLY A 36 0.60 18.98 40.13
N LYS A 37 0.49 20.29 40.07
CA LYS A 37 1.52 21.17 39.50
C LYS A 37 2.81 21.10 40.31
N GLY A 38 3.92 20.92 39.63
CA GLY A 38 5.26 20.86 40.27
C GLY A 38 5.85 19.46 40.36
N TRP A 39 5.14 18.41 39.86
CA TRP A 39 5.71 17.06 39.78
C TRP A 39 6.99 17.01 38.93
N GLU A 40 7.13 17.94 38.01
CA GLU A 40 8.29 18.11 37.10
C GLU A 40 9.55 18.63 37.88
N LEU A 41 9.40 19.11 39.10
CA LEU A 41 10.52 19.58 39.93
C LEU A 41 11.25 18.44 40.61
N TYR A 42 10.65 17.27 40.72
CA TYR A 42 11.26 16.08 41.30
C TYR A 42 12.16 15.38 40.29
N ALA A 43 13.21 14.71 40.74
CA ALA A 43 14.18 14.02 39.86
C ALA A 43 13.53 12.98 38.96
N GLU A 44 12.56 12.21 39.49
CA GLU A 44 11.79 11.21 38.74
C GLU A 44 10.89 11.88 37.72
N GLY A 45 10.29 13.01 38.02
CA GLY A 45 9.46 13.79 37.12
C GLY A 45 10.27 14.35 35.95
N GLN A 46 11.43 14.91 36.21
CA GLN A 46 12.36 15.41 35.19
C GLN A 46 12.81 14.28 34.26
N LYS A 47 13.14 13.12 34.82
CA LYS A 47 13.52 11.93 34.04
C LYS A 47 12.39 11.49 33.16
N LEU A 48 11.16 11.35 33.66
CA LEU A 48 9.98 10.96 32.94
C LEU A 48 9.68 11.93 31.78
N GLN A 49 9.78 13.23 32.03
CA GLN A 49 9.58 14.27 31.04
C GLN A 49 10.63 14.23 29.92
N ALA A 50 11.91 14.03 30.31
CA ALA A 50 12.99 13.90 29.36
C ALA A 50 12.82 12.66 28.44
N GLU A 51 12.48 11.51 29.04
CA GLU A 51 12.23 10.27 28.32
C GLU A 51 11.01 10.41 27.39
N SER A 52 9.91 11.00 27.88
CA SER A 52 8.71 11.27 27.09
C SER A 52 9.02 12.17 25.88
N THR A 53 9.73 13.27 26.11
CA THR A 53 10.14 14.21 25.05
C THR A 53 11.05 13.53 24.03
N ALA A 54 12.02 12.74 24.49
CA ALA A 54 12.91 11.98 23.61
C ALA A 54 12.16 10.94 22.77
N PHE A 55 11.12 10.33 23.37
CA PHE A 55 10.27 9.36 22.64
C PHE A 55 9.41 10.05 21.57
N VAL A 56 8.76 11.18 21.89
CA VAL A 56 7.96 11.97 20.93
C VAL A 56 8.82 12.38 19.73
N ARG A 57 10.07 12.80 19.95
CA ARG A 57 11.00 13.14 18.86
C ARG A 57 11.27 11.97 17.90
N LYS A 58 11.27 10.72 18.41
CA LYS A 58 11.43 9.53 17.59
C LYS A 58 10.18 9.21 16.73
N LEU A 59 9.01 9.75 17.14
CA LEU A 59 7.75 9.60 16.41
C LEU A 59 7.56 10.68 15.33
N ASP A 60 8.58 11.50 15.04
CA ASP A 60 8.48 12.48 13.96
C ASP A 60 8.19 11.77 12.61
N THR A 61 7.08 12.17 12.03
CA THR A 61 6.55 11.58 10.79
C THR A 61 6.97 12.32 9.53
N ARG A 62 7.63 13.48 9.68
CA ARG A 62 8.09 14.30 8.56
C ARG A 62 9.10 13.56 7.67
N PRO A 63 10.13 12.90 8.23
CA PRO A 63 11.10 12.15 7.42
C PRO A 63 10.46 11.01 6.60
N VAL A 64 9.42 10.37 7.14
CA VAL A 64 8.69 9.29 6.45
C VAL A 64 7.95 9.84 5.22
N PHE A 65 7.30 10.99 5.38
CA PHE A 65 6.63 11.67 4.28
C PHE A 65 7.61 12.15 3.20
N ASP A 66 8.73 12.76 3.61
CA ASP A 66 9.75 13.27 2.68
C ASP A 66 10.43 12.14 1.91
N ALA A 67 10.73 11.02 2.56
CA ALA A 67 11.27 9.82 1.91
C ALA A 67 10.28 9.25 0.87
N TRP A 68 8.99 9.22 1.20
CA TRP A 68 7.94 8.80 0.27
C TRP A 68 7.84 9.73 -0.95
N LEU A 69 7.91 11.05 -0.76
CA LEU A 69 7.94 12.02 -1.86
C LEU A 69 9.13 11.81 -2.78
N GLN A 70 10.31 11.60 -2.20
CA GLN A 70 11.53 11.35 -2.96
C GLN A 70 11.43 10.04 -3.76
N ASP A 71 10.87 8.99 -3.16
CA ASP A 71 10.69 7.70 -3.82
C ASP A 71 9.75 7.81 -5.03
N ILE A 72 8.60 8.48 -4.88
CA ILE A 72 7.67 8.73 -6.00
C ILE A 72 8.32 9.55 -7.09
N ASN A 73 9.04 10.61 -6.75
CA ASN A 73 9.71 11.46 -7.73
C ASN A 73 10.81 10.69 -8.49
N ARG A 74 11.51 9.76 -7.80
CA ARG A 74 12.57 8.94 -8.39
C ARG A 74 12.04 7.89 -9.34
N ARG A 75 11.00 7.18 -8.92
CA ARG A 75 10.43 6.07 -9.72
C ARG A 75 9.60 6.58 -10.88
N GLY A 76 9.03 7.77 -10.78
CA GLY A 76 7.93 8.20 -11.62
C GLY A 76 6.74 7.25 -11.48
N MET A 77 5.59 7.60 -11.96
CA MET A 77 4.53 6.60 -12.15
C MET A 77 4.82 5.81 -13.41
N GLY A 78 5.48 4.69 -13.25
CA GLY A 78 5.75 3.76 -14.33
C GLY A 78 4.49 2.99 -14.72
N VAL A 79 3.55 3.68 -15.37
CA VAL A 79 2.40 3.04 -16.03
C VAL A 79 2.85 2.27 -17.29
N ASN A 80 4.16 2.11 -17.49
CA ASN A 80 4.80 1.58 -18.68
C ASN A 80 5.08 0.07 -18.62
N GLY A 81 4.37 -0.69 -17.79
CA GLY A 81 4.48 -2.15 -17.72
C GLY A 81 3.61 -2.88 -18.73
N ARG A 82 3.93 -4.15 -19.02
CA ARG A 82 3.00 -5.08 -19.65
C ARG A 82 1.90 -5.43 -18.65
N LEU A 83 0.69 -5.73 -19.13
CA LEU A 83 -0.41 -6.11 -18.22
C LEU A 83 -0.10 -7.39 -17.46
N PHE A 84 0.52 -8.37 -18.15
CA PHE A 84 0.83 -9.67 -17.58
C PHE A 84 2.30 -10.03 -17.75
N GLU A 85 2.80 -10.79 -16.80
CA GLU A 85 4.10 -11.43 -16.81
C GLU A 85 3.97 -12.89 -16.38
N ILE A 86 4.79 -13.77 -16.94
CA ILE A 86 4.92 -15.15 -16.46
C ILE A 86 6.11 -15.18 -15.50
N VAL A 87 5.83 -15.47 -14.25
CA VAL A 87 6.84 -15.60 -13.19
C VAL A 87 7.10 -17.08 -12.93
N ARG A 88 8.38 -17.47 -12.88
CA ARG A 88 8.78 -18.81 -12.48
C ARG A 88 8.76 -18.93 -10.96
N LEU A 89 8.04 -19.91 -10.45
CA LEU A 89 7.99 -20.21 -9.02
C LEU A 89 9.27 -20.91 -8.54
N ARG A 90 9.65 -20.70 -7.28
CA ARG A 90 10.85 -21.33 -6.67
C ARG A 90 10.77 -22.85 -6.60
N GLY A 91 9.57 -23.43 -6.60
CA GLY A 91 9.31 -24.88 -6.57
C GLY A 91 9.22 -25.55 -7.95
N GLY A 92 9.50 -24.83 -9.03
CA GLY A 92 9.23 -25.26 -10.42
C GLY A 92 7.78 -24.96 -10.81
N GLY A 93 7.54 -24.65 -12.06
CA GLY A 93 6.23 -24.19 -12.56
C GLY A 93 6.23 -22.71 -12.88
N TYR A 94 5.15 -22.29 -13.55
CA TYR A 94 4.98 -20.93 -14.02
C TYR A 94 3.65 -20.39 -13.55
N GLN A 95 3.65 -19.16 -13.06
CA GLN A 95 2.45 -18.46 -12.63
C GLN A 95 2.26 -17.18 -13.45
N LEU A 96 1.01 -16.93 -13.83
CA LEU A 96 0.63 -15.64 -14.41
C LEU A 96 0.56 -14.60 -13.29
N ALA A 97 1.26 -13.50 -13.47
CA ALA A 97 1.23 -12.36 -12.56
C ALA A 97 0.88 -11.07 -13.30
N VAL A 98 0.29 -10.12 -12.60
CA VAL A 98 0.12 -8.77 -13.12
C VAL A 98 1.44 -8.02 -13.04
N ASN A 99 1.75 -7.23 -14.08
CA ASN A 99 3.01 -6.48 -14.17
C ASN A 99 2.75 -4.97 -14.32
N PHE A 100 1.94 -4.43 -13.43
CA PHE A 100 1.78 -2.98 -13.30
C PHE A 100 2.28 -2.52 -11.92
N ASP A 101 2.63 -1.23 -11.82
CA ASP A 101 3.14 -0.67 -10.57
C ASP A 101 2.09 -0.80 -9.44
N PRO A 102 2.43 -1.44 -8.31
CA PRO A 102 1.55 -1.53 -7.13
C PRO A 102 1.05 -0.16 -6.64
N GLN A 103 1.77 0.92 -6.90
CA GLN A 103 1.35 2.28 -6.57
C GLN A 103 0.02 2.68 -7.24
N ILE A 104 -0.32 2.10 -8.39
CA ILE A 104 -1.63 2.32 -9.04
C ILE A 104 -2.77 2.01 -8.08
N ILE A 105 -2.59 1.01 -7.22
CA ILE A 105 -3.62 0.60 -6.25
C ILE A 105 -3.58 1.45 -4.98
N THR A 106 -2.39 1.86 -4.53
CA THR A 106 -2.22 2.51 -3.23
C THR A 106 -2.14 4.02 -3.31
N LEU A 107 -1.61 4.60 -4.40
CA LEU A 107 -1.27 6.00 -4.50
C LEU A 107 -2.44 6.95 -4.19
N PHE A 108 -3.63 6.67 -4.75
CA PHE A 108 -4.77 7.55 -4.49
C PHE A 108 -5.26 7.49 -3.04
N LYS A 109 -5.13 6.32 -2.38
CA LYS A 109 -5.46 6.16 -0.96
C LYS A 109 -4.43 6.89 -0.09
N GLU A 110 -3.13 6.77 -0.42
CA GLU A 110 -2.05 7.49 0.26
C GLU A 110 -2.27 9.00 0.16
N VAL A 111 -2.40 9.53 -1.04
CA VAL A 111 -2.57 10.99 -1.26
C VAL A 111 -3.80 11.52 -0.54
N ARG A 112 -4.94 10.81 -0.62
CA ARG A 112 -6.17 11.21 0.09
C ARG A 112 -5.95 11.30 1.60
N ASN A 113 -5.33 10.28 2.19
CA ASN A 113 -5.12 10.21 3.63
C ASN A 113 -4.05 11.22 4.08
N LEU A 114 -2.98 11.43 3.31
CA LEU A 114 -1.95 12.42 3.60
C LEU A 114 -2.50 13.86 3.56
N LEU A 115 -3.35 14.19 2.57
CA LEU A 115 -4.05 15.48 2.53
C LEU A 115 -4.96 15.66 3.74
N TRP A 116 -5.70 14.63 4.13
CA TRP A 116 -6.53 14.66 5.35
C TRP A 116 -5.71 14.83 6.63
N LEU A 117 -4.49 14.28 6.67
CA LEU A 117 -3.55 14.45 7.78
C LEU A 117 -2.85 15.82 7.79
N GLY A 118 -3.15 16.69 6.79
CA GLY A 118 -2.60 18.04 6.71
C GLY A 118 -1.25 18.15 6.00
N TYR A 119 -0.79 17.10 5.32
CA TYR A 119 0.44 17.17 4.53
C TYR A 119 0.18 17.87 3.18
N GLN A 120 1.12 18.71 2.78
CA GLN A 120 1.07 19.36 1.47
C GLN A 120 1.68 18.43 0.41
N VAL A 121 0.81 17.77 -0.35
CA VAL A 121 1.22 16.89 -1.45
C VAL A 121 1.33 17.72 -2.74
N PRO A 122 2.45 17.65 -3.49
CA PRO A 122 2.63 18.38 -4.75
C PRO A 122 1.53 18.08 -5.77
N HIS A 123 1.15 19.10 -6.55
CA HIS A 123 0.07 18.99 -7.56
C HIS A 123 0.31 17.88 -8.58
N GLY A 124 1.58 17.67 -9.00
CA GLY A 124 1.93 16.58 -9.92
C GLY A 124 1.53 15.21 -9.37
N ILE A 125 1.82 14.94 -8.09
CA ILE A 125 1.49 13.67 -7.42
C ILE A 125 -0.04 13.57 -7.20
N THR A 126 -0.69 14.68 -6.87
CA THR A 126 -2.15 14.71 -6.72
C THR A 126 -2.87 14.38 -8.04
N ASN A 127 -2.38 14.89 -9.16
CA ASN A 127 -2.93 14.57 -10.48
C ASN A 127 -2.67 13.10 -10.85
N MET A 128 -1.46 12.59 -10.59
CA MET A 128 -1.16 11.17 -10.77
C MET A 128 -2.09 10.28 -9.94
N ALA A 129 -2.40 10.69 -8.71
CA ALA A 129 -3.33 9.96 -7.84
C ALA A 129 -4.77 9.95 -8.38
N LYS A 130 -5.21 11.06 -9.02
CA LYS A 130 -6.52 11.12 -9.70
C LYS A 130 -6.57 10.15 -10.89
N ASP A 131 -5.52 10.10 -11.68
CA ASP A 131 -5.41 9.17 -12.81
C ASP A 131 -5.38 7.71 -12.32
N ALA A 132 -4.60 7.43 -11.27
CA ALA A 132 -4.57 6.11 -10.63
C ALA A 132 -5.95 5.68 -10.09
N LYS A 133 -6.73 6.61 -9.51
CA LYS A 133 -8.09 6.33 -9.05
C LYS A 133 -9.01 5.86 -10.18
N ARG A 134 -8.85 6.40 -11.39
CA ARG A 134 -9.66 5.99 -12.56
C ARG A 134 -9.33 4.57 -13.01
N VAL A 135 -8.06 4.18 -12.91
CA VAL A 135 -7.59 2.84 -13.32
C VAL A 135 -7.79 1.79 -12.22
N TYR A 136 -7.87 2.21 -10.97
CA TYR A 136 -7.96 1.33 -9.80
C TYR A 136 -8.99 0.20 -9.89
N PRO A 137 -10.27 0.44 -10.25
CA PRO A 137 -11.25 -0.65 -10.30
C PRO A 137 -10.88 -1.72 -11.34
N HIS A 138 -10.31 -1.31 -12.47
CA HIS A 138 -9.85 -2.23 -13.51
C HIS A 138 -8.61 -3.00 -13.06
N ALA A 139 -7.68 -2.34 -12.35
CA ALA A 139 -6.49 -2.99 -11.82
C ALA A 139 -6.84 -4.05 -10.76
N VAL A 140 -7.77 -3.75 -9.85
CA VAL A 140 -8.25 -4.72 -8.84
C VAL A 140 -8.98 -5.88 -9.49
N SER A 141 -9.88 -5.62 -10.44
CA SER A 141 -10.58 -6.67 -11.19
C SER A 141 -9.59 -7.58 -11.93
N LEU A 142 -8.56 -7.00 -12.55
CA LEU A 142 -7.53 -7.77 -13.24
C LEU A 142 -6.72 -8.65 -12.29
N MET A 143 -6.32 -8.13 -11.13
CA MET A 143 -5.61 -8.92 -10.10
C MET A 143 -6.46 -10.10 -9.63
N GLU A 144 -7.74 -9.87 -9.37
CA GLU A 144 -8.65 -10.93 -8.93
C GLU A 144 -8.85 -11.98 -10.02
N THR A 145 -9.03 -11.56 -11.28
CA THR A 145 -9.13 -12.47 -12.42
C THR A 145 -7.87 -13.34 -12.56
N VAL A 146 -6.68 -12.75 -12.44
CA VAL A 146 -5.41 -13.51 -12.51
C VAL A 146 -5.29 -14.49 -11.35
N ARG A 147 -5.70 -14.09 -10.15
CA ARG A 147 -5.74 -14.99 -8.98
C ARG A 147 -6.67 -16.17 -9.18
N MET A 148 -7.90 -15.90 -9.64
CA MET A 148 -8.89 -16.95 -9.93
C MET A 148 -8.41 -17.90 -11.03
N TYR A 149 -7.81 -17.36 -12.09
CA TYR A 149 -7.23 -18.15 -13.17
C TYR A 149 -6.16 -19.11 -12.65
N GLY A 150 -5.23 -18.62 -11.80
CA GLY A 150 -4.22 -19.48 -11.17
C GLY A 150 -4.83 -20.60 -10.35
N GLN A 151 -5.81 -20.28 -9.50
CA GLN A 151 -6.52 -21.28 -8.68
C GLN A 151 -7.25 -22.32 -9.54
N THR A 152 -7.87 -21.90 -10.64
CA THR A 152 -8.57 -22.82 -11.56
C THR A 152 -7.57 -23.76 -12.23
N LEU A 153 -6.40 -23.27 -12.65
CA LEU A 153 -5.35 -24.13 -13.21
C LEU A 153 -4.87 -25.17 -12.20
N ASP A 154 -4.62 -24.77 -10.95
CA ASP A 154 -4.21 -25.67 -9.89
C ASP A 154 -5.26 -26.76 -9.63
N LEU A 155 -6.55 -26.41 -9.66
CA LEU A 155 -7.66 -27.36 -9.51
C LEU A 155 -7.71 -28.36 -10.69
N VAL A 156 -7.51 -27.89 -11.91
CA VAL A 156 -7.51 -28.75 -13.12
C VAL A 156 -6.31 -29.69 -13.14
N GLU A 157 -5.13 -29.20 -12.77
CA GLU A 157 -3.90 -30.03 -12.70
C GLU A 157 -4.03 -31.14 -11.64
N ASN A 158 -4.74 -30.86 -10.55
CA ASN A 158 -4.98 -31.84 -9.49
C ASN A 158 -6.14 -32.81 -9.76
N ASN A 159 -7.02 -32.53 -10.75
CA ASN A 159 -8.19 -33.33 -11.10
C ASN A 159 -8.19 -33.66 -12.59
N LYS A 160 -7.52 -34.75 -12.96
CA LYS A 160 -7.42 -35.19 -14.36
C LYS A 160 -8.78 -35.50 -14.99
N ASP A 161 -9.77 -35.88 -14.18
CA ASP A 161 -11.12 -36.25 -14.66
C ASP A 161 -11.89 -35.07 -15.26
N ILE A 162 -11.51 -33.84 -14.93
CA ILE A 162 -12.15 -32.61 -15.45
C ILE A 162 -11.32 -31.94 -16.55
N GLU A 163 -10.13 -32.46 -16.86
CA GLU A 163 -9.23 -31.85 -17.85
C GLU A 163 -9.89 -31.72 -19.24
N TRP A 164 -10.63 -32.73 -19.64
CA TRP A 164 -11.34 -32.75 -20.92
C TRP A 164 -12.44 -31.67 -21.03
N LEU A 165 -13.12 -31.35 -19.90
CA LEU A 165 -14.15 -30.31 -19.84
C LEU A 165 -13.59 -28.91 -20.08
N VAL A 166 -12.36 -28.67 -19.67
CA VAL A 166 -11.73 -27.34 -19.76
C VAL A 166 -10.76 -27.22 -20.94
N ALA A 167 -10.54 -28.31 -21.70
CA ALA A 167 -9.59 -28.31 -22.80
C ALA A 167 -9.89 -27.25 -23.87
N GLU A 168 -11.16 -27.03 -24.21
CA GLU A 168 -11.60 -26.01 -25.15
C GLU A 168 -11.32 -24.60 -24.64
N TYR A 169 -11.69 -24.33 -23.38
CA TYR A 169 -11.47 -23.04 -22.72
C TYR A 169 -9.98 -22.75 -22.46
N ARG A 170 -9.15 -23.79 -22.31
CA ARG A 170 -7.71 -23.66 -22.12
C ARG A 170 -7.05 -22.96 -23.30
N ASN A 171 -7.40 -23.34 -24.53
CA ASN A 171 -6.86 -22.73 -25.74
C ASN A 171 -7.27 -21.26 -25.88
N GLU A 172 -8.51 -20.93 -25.58
CA GLU A 172 -8.98 -19.56 -25.61
C GLU A 172 -8.33 -18.69 -24.52
N SER A 173 -8.24 -19.21 -23.29
CA SER A 173 -7.55 -18.55 -22.19
C SER A 173 -6.07 -18.28 -22.51
N GLN A 174 -5.36 -19.24 -23.11
CA GLN A 174 -3.98 -19.05 -23.55
C GLN A 174 -3.84 -17.97 -24.63
N ARG A 175 -4.79 -17.87 -25.54
CA ARG A 175 -4.83 -16.79 -26.55
C ARG A 175 -5.03 -15.44 -25.86
N MET A 176 -5.96 -15.33 -24.91
CA MET A 176 -6.19 -14.08 -24.15
C MET A 176 -4.96 -13.67 -23.34
N VAL A 177 -4.31 -14.61 -22.65
CA VAL A 177 -3.07 -14.37 -21.91
C VAL A 177 -1.95 -13.89 -22.85
N SER A 178 -1.80 -14.52 -24.02
CA SER A 178 -0.79 -14.13 -25.02
C SER A 178 -1.02 -12.72 -25.54
N ARG A 179 -2.28 -12.35 -25.81
CA ARG A 179 -2.65 -10.97 -26.18
C ARG A 179 -2.38 -9.99 -25.03
N GLY A 180 -2.75 -10.32 -23.79
CA GLY A 180 -2.52 -9.50 -22.61
C GLY A 180 -1.05 -9.21 -22.32
N LYS A 181 -0.14 -10.17 -22.62
CA LYS A 181 1.32 -9.96 -22.52
C LYS A 181 1.85 -8.90 -23.47
N GLN A 182 1.20 -8.70 -24.62
CA GLN A 182 1.60 -7.72 -25.64
C GLN A 182 1.05 -6.33 -25.30
N LEU A 183 -0.03 -6.26 -24.53
CA LEU A 183 -0.65 -4.99 -24.15
C LEU A 183 0.23 -4.27 -23.12
N LYS A 184 0.51 -3.00 -23.40
CA LYS A 184 1.18 -2.09 -22.47
C LYS A 184 0.13 -1.22 -21.77
N VAL A 185 0.30 -1.02 -20.48
CA VAL A 185 -0.47 0.01 -19.78
C VAL A 185 0.12 1.35 -20.20
N CYS A 186 -0.55 2.05 -21.09
CA CYS A 186 -0.14 3.39 -21.52
C CYS A 186 -0.83 4.44 -20.65
N ARG A 187 -0.06 5.45 -20.27
CA ARG A 187 -0.61 6.69 -19.73
C ARG A 187 -1.49 7.30 -20.85
N ALA A 188 -2.75 7.59 -20.56
CA ALA A 188 -3.57 8.33 -21.48
C ALA A 188 -2.86 9.68 -21.73
N GLN A 189 -2.24 9.81 -22.91
CA GLN A 189 -1.76 11.11 -23.38
C GLN A 189 -3.00 11.97 -23.63
N ARG A 190 -3.09 13.06 -22.90
CA ARG A 190 -3.97 14.20 -23.21
C ARG A 190 -3.23 15.17 -24.08
#